data_e62fd898880df0ac92cc7a70c7a1127c
#
_entry.id   e62fd898880df0ac92cc7a70c7a1127c
#
_cell.length_a   1.000
_cell.length_b   1.000
_cell.length_c   1.000
_cell.angle_alpha   90.00
_cell.angle_beta   90.00
_cell.angle_gamma   90.00
#
_symmetry.space_group_name_H-M   'P 1'
#
loop_
_entity.id
_entity.type
_entity.pdbx_description
1 polymer ?
#
loop_
_entity_poly.entity_id
_entity_poly.type
_entity_poly.pdbx_seq_one_letter_code
_entity_poly.pdbx_strand_id
1 'polypeptide(L)'
;MPTTAEVRAQLTGPGGMFEVVDDVVDGIEMKVYKNRFGSLQEIAAIAAARDDSQTFLVYGERRYGFREFILLANSVSHALATRFGVVHGDRVAVLSANNPEWCLAFWGTVDLGAILVGLNGWWKSDEVLYGLDDSGAKVLVADRRRFERIADDVDAI
;
A
#
# COMPACT_ATOMS: atom_id res chain seq x y z
N MET A 1 37.09 -14.10 1.58
CA MET A 1 35.74 -13.57 1.38
C MET A 1 35.48 -12.57 2.51
N PRO A 2 34.87 -11.41 2.24
CA PRO A 2 34.53 -10.50 3.30
C PRO A 2 33.54 -11.15 4.27
N THR A 3 33.64 -10.80 5.54
CA THR A 3 32.70 -11.21 6.59
C THR A 3 31.37 -10.45 6.44
N THR A 4 30.29 -10.97 7.02
CA THR A 4 28.99 -10.28 7.05
C THR A 4 29.10 -8.89 7.70
N ALA A 5 29.95 -8.72 8.71
CA ALA A 5 30.17 -7.44 9.37
C ALA A 5 30.84 -6.42 8.43
N GLU A 6 31.86 -6.83 7.67
CA GLU A 6 32.53 -5.98 6.69
C GLU A 6 31.60 -5.56 5.55
N VAL A 7 30.80 -6.50 5.01
CA VAL A 7 29.80 -6.19 3.98
C VAL A 7 28.76 -5.21 4.51
N ARG A 8 28.27 -5.43 5.72
CA ARG A 8 27.31 -4.53 6.36
C ARG A 8 27.91 -3.13 6.53
N ALA A 9 29.13 -3.03 7.07
CA ALA A 9 29.79 -1.75 7.25
C ALA A 9 29.99 -1.01 5.92
N GLN A 10 30.34 -1.71 4.86
CA GLN A 10 30.49 -1.15 3.52
C GLN A 10 29.17 -0.63 2.95
N LEU A 11 28.05 -1.34 3.18
CA LEU A 11 26.76 -0.97 2.63
C LEU A 11 26.09 0.17 3.41
N THR A 12 26.24 0.18 4.75
CA THR A 12 25.52 1.12 5.63
C THR A 12 26.38 2.25 6.18
N GLY A 13 27.70 2.19 5.96
CA GLY A 13 28.63 3.24 6.34
C GLY A 13 28.61 4.46 5.41
N PRO A 14 29.40 5.50 5.71
CA PRO A 14 29.46 6.71 4.88
C PRO A 14 29.78 6.44 3.42
N GLY A 15 28.94 6.95 2.50
CA GLY A 15 29.05 6.71 1.06
C GLY A 15 28.55 5.35 0.58
N GLY A 16 28.06 4.48 1.47
CA GLY A 16 27.44 3.20 1.12
C GLY A 16 26.06 3.38 0.49
N MET A 17 25.61 2.37 -0.28
CA MET A 17 24.31 2.40 -0.95
C MET A 17 23.14 2.62 0.02
N PHE A 18 23.24 2.06 1.22
CA PHE A 18 22.26 2.15 2.29
C PHE A 18 22.82 2.90 3.50
N GLU A 19 23.57 3.99 3.24
CA GLU A 19 24.15 4.82 4.29
C GLU A 19 23.10 5.18 5.34
N VAL A 20 23.43 4.89 6.62
CA VAL A 20 22.56 5.17 7.76
C VAL A 20 23.05 6.43 8.45
N VAL A 21 22.15 7.37 8.72
CA VAL A 21 22.40 8.62 9.43
C VAL A 21 21.41 8.78 10.59
N ASP A 22 21.78 9.60 11.56
CA ASP A 22 20.85 10.04 12.60
C ASP A 22 19.98 11.18 12.05
N ASP A 23 18.68 11.14 12.30
CA ASP A 23 17.70 12.15 11.87
C ASP A 23 16.54 12.23 12.88
N VAL A 24 15.79 13.32 12.82
CA VAL A 24 14.59 13.52 13.64
C VAL A 24 13.35 13.36 12.76
N VAL A 25 12.59 12.31 13.00
CA VAL A 25 11.34 12.02 12.28
C VAL A 25 10.18 12.18 13.25
N ASP A 26 9.26 13.09 12.95
CA ASP A 26 8.10 13.42 13.80
C ASP A 26 8.47 13.72 15.27
N GLY A 27 9.62 14.39 15.47
CA GLY A 27 10.13 14.75 16.80
C GLY A 27 10.87 13.61 17.53
N ILE A 28 11.08 12.47 16.89
CA ILE A 28 11.79 11.31 17.46
C ILE A 28 13.16 11.17 16.80
N GLU A 29 14.23 11.20 17.61
CA GLU A 29 15.58 10.88 17.13
C GLU A 29 15.68 9.39 16.76
N MET A 30 16.07 9.10 15.51
CA MET A 30 16.23 7.73 15.04
C MET A 30 17.26 7.61 13.93
N LYS A 31 17.70 6.38 13.69
CA LYS A 31 18.55 6.05 12.55
C LYS A 31 17.70 5.78 11.32
N VAL A 32 18.03 6.45 10.22
CA VAL A 32 17.32 6.33 8.94
C VAL A 32 18.31 6.10 7.80
N TYR A 33 17.82 5.56 6.68
CA TYR A 33 18.61 5.58 5.45
C TYR A 33 18.67 7.00 4.92
N LYS A 34 19.89 7.49 4.64
CA LYS A 34 20.15 8.85 4.11
C LYS A 34 19.41 9.10 2.79
N ASN A 35 19.44 8.11 1.89
CA ASN A 35 18.83 8.17 0.57
C ASN A 35 17.50 7.39 0.55
N ARG A 36 16.58 7.72 1.47
CA ARG A 36 15.24 7.14 1.47
C ARG A 36 14.29 7.91 0.56
N PHE A 37 13.30 7.23 0.03
CA PHE A 37 12.18 7.88 -0.65
C PHE A 37 11.36 8.71 0.35
N GLY A 38 10.87 9.85 -0.09
CA GLY A 38 10.02 10.73 0.73
C GLY A 38 8.59 10.21 0.87
N SER A 39 8.14 9.39 -0.10
CA SER A 39 6.77 8.87 -0.12
C SER A 39 6.65 7.59 -0.95
N LEU A 40 5.52 6.88 -0.78
CA LEU A 40 5.15 5.76 -1.65
C LEU A 40 4.81 6.23 -3.07
N GLN A 41 4.33 7.46 -3.24
CA GLN A 41 4.06 8.06 -4.56
C GLN A 41 5.35 8.18 -5.40
N GLU A 42 6.49 8.52 -4.78
CA GLU A 42 7.78 8.52 -5.49
C GLU A 42 8.16 7.13 -6.00
N ILE A 43 7.91 6.09 -5.20
CA ILE A 43 8.15 4.69 -5.61
C ILE A 43 7.23 4.32 -6.78
N ALA A 44 5.95 4.69 -6.72
CA ALA A 44 5.00 4.47 -7.80
C ALA A 44 5.40 5.20 -9.09
N ALA A 45 5.88 6.45 -9.00
CA ALA A 45 6.35 7.21 -10.15
C ALA A 45 7.57 6.56 -10.82
N ILE A 46 8.52 6.04 -10.03
CA ILE A 46 9.67 5.29 -10.56
C ILE A 46 9.21 4.00 -11.23
N ALA A 47 8.24 3.30 -10.63
CA ALA A 47 7.68 2.09 -11.22
C ALA A 47 6.96 2.38 -12.55
N ALA A 48 6.20 3.47 -12.63
CA ALA A 48 5.51 3.91 -13.85
C ALA A 48 6.47 4.32 -15.00
N ALA A 49 7.68 4.75 -14.66
CA ALA A 49 8.71 5.10 -15.64
C ALA A 49 9.43 3.89 -16.23
N ARG A 50 9.20 2.68 -15.68
CA ARG A 50 9.81 1.44 -16.21
C ARG A 50 9.14 1.00 -17.50
N ASP A 51 9.89 0.23 -18.27
CA ASP A 51 9.39 -0.44 -19.46
C ASP A 51 8.46 -1.60 -19.09
N ASP A 52 7.32 -1.71 -19.77
CA ASP A 52 6.34 -2.81 -19.59
C ASP A 52 6.82 -4.16 -20.13
N SER A 53 8.02 -4.23 -20.74
CA SER A 53 8.68 -5.51 -21.06
C SER A 53 8.97 -6.35 -19.81
N GLN A 54 9.03 -5.71 -18.63
CA GLN A 54 9.23 -6.38 -17.35
C GLN A 54 7.90 -6.61 -16.63
N THR A 55 7.61 -7.86 -16.30
CA THR A 55 6.44 -8.21 -15.50
C THR A 55 6.61 -7.75 -14.06
N PHE A 56 5.65 -6.97 -13.57
CA PHE A 56 5.56 -6.54 -12.17
C PHE A 56 4.79 -7.55 -11.32
N LEU A 57 3.62 -8.01 -11.79
CA LEU A 57 2.74 -8.88 -11.02
C LEU A 57 2.21 -10.02 -11.88
N VAL A 58 2.19 -11.23 -11.29
CA VAL A 58 1.65 -12.44 -11.90
C VAL A 58 0.54 -12.99 -11.00
N TYR A 59 -0.61 -13.28 -11.61
CA TYR A 59 -1.72 -13.93 -10.91
C TYR A 59 -2.45 -14.90 -11.85
N GLY A 60 -2.21 -16.20 -11.66
CA GLY A 60 -2.64 -17.22 -12.63
C GLY A 60 -2.04 -16.94 -14.02
N GLU A 61 -2.90 -16.81 -15.01
CA GLU A 61 -2.51 -16.48 -16.40
C GLU A 61 -2.36 -14.98 -16.63
N ARG A 62 -2.83 -14.12 -15.70
CA ARG A 62 -2.72 -12.67 -15.84
C ARG A 62 -1.29 -12.20 -15.53
N ARG A 63 -0.79 -11.30 -16.37
CA ARG A 63 0.51 -10.65 -16.24
C ARG A 63 0.30 -9.15 -16.35
N TYR A 64 0.94 -8.38 -15.47
CA TYR A 64 0.89 -6.93 -15.48
C TYR A 64 2.31 -6.37 -15.57
N GLY A 65 2.55 -5.46 -16.49
CA GLY A 65 3.77 -4.64 -16.55
C GLY A 65 3.76 -3.56 -15.46
N PHE A 66 4.91 -2.95 -15.23
CA PHE A 66 5.03 -1.90 -14.20
C PHE A 66 4.14 -0.69 -14.49
N ARG A 67 4.25 -0.14 -15.69
CA ARG A 67 3.48 1.04 -16.11
C ARG A 67 1.98 0.75 -16.16
N GLU A 68 1.59 -0.36 -16.78
CA GLU A 68 0.20 -0.79 -16.86
C GLU A 68 -0.41 -0.86 -15.47
N PHE A 69 0.28 -1.51 -14.52
CA PHE A 69 -0.23 -1.69 -13.17
C PHE A 69 -0.43 -0.36 -12.44
N ILE A 70 0.51 0.58 -12.56
CA ILE A 70 0.38 1.90 -11.95
C ILE A 70 -0.74 2.72 -12.59
N LEU A 71 -0.93 2.64 -13.91
CA LEU A 71 -2.06 3.31 -14.58
C LEU A 71 -3.42 2.76 -14.11
N LEU A 72 -3.53 1.45 -13.88
CA LEU A 72 -4.72 0.85 -13.28
C LEU A 72 -4.92 1.34 -11.83
N ALA A 73 -3.85 1.41 -11.03
CA ALA A 73 -3.92 1.95 -9.68
C ALA A 73 -4.36 3.43 -9.67
N ASN A 74 -3.87 4.26 -10.60
CA ASN A 74 -4.31 5.64 -10.76
C ASN A 74 -5.79 5.74 -11.13
N SER A 75 -6.32 4.77 -11.88
CA SER A 75 -7.77 4.70 -12.18
C SER A 75 -8.58 4.41 -10.92
N VAL A 76 -8.06 3.58 -10.00
CA VAL A 76 -8.67 3.34 -8.67
C VAL A 76 -8.60 4.62 -7.83
N SER A 77 -7.45 5.29 -7.79
CA SER A 77 -7.26 6.59 -7.12
C SER A 77 -8.30 7.61 -7.58
N HIS A 78 -8.43 7.78 -8.91
CA HIS A 78 -9.42 8.67 -9.49
C HIS A 78 -10.86 8.31 -9.07
N ALA A 79 -11.21 7.03 -9.08
CA ALA A 79 -12.54 6.58 -8.66
C ALA A 79 -12.79 6.84 -7.16
N LEU A 80 -11.81 6.56 -6.30
CA LEU A 80 -11.88 6.85 -4.87
C LEU A 80 -12.12 8.36 -4.60
N ALA A 81 -11.38 9.22 -5.30
CA ALA A 81 -11.54 10.66 -5.16
C ALA A 81 -12.88 11.17 -5.69
N THR A 82 -13.25 10.79 -6.93
CA THR A 82 -14.39 11.42 -7.63
C THR A 82 -15.74 10.84 -7.27
N ARG A 83 -15.80 9.52 -6.97
CA ARG A 83 -17.07 8.84 -6.64
C ARG A 83 -17.32 8.73 -5.16
N PHE A 84 -16.27 8.60 -4.35
CA PHE A 84 -16.37 8.37 -2.91
C PHE A 84 -15.82 9.54 -2.07
N GLY A 85 -15.31 10.59 -2.73
CA GLY A 85 -14.83 11.80 -2.07
C GLY A 85 -13.66 11.56 -1.12
N VAL A 86 -12.84 10.53 -1.37
CA VAL A 86 -11.64 10.25 -0.58
C VAL A 86 -10.61 11.33 -0.79
N VAL A 87 -10.07 11.86 0.30
CA VAL A 87 -9.02 12.89 0.31
C VAL A 87 -7.84 12.44 1.16
N HIS A 88 -6.77 13.22 1.13
CA HIS A 88 -5.58 12.99 1.96
C HIS A 88 -5.95 12.77 3.44
N GLY A 89 -5.39 11.73 4.04
CA GLY A 89 -5.63 11.35 5.44
C GLY A 89 -6.90 10.54 5.70
N ASP A 90 -7.81 10.40 4.73
CA ASP A 90 -8.95 9.48 4.85
C ASP A 90 -8.47 8.03 4.92
N ARG A 91 -9.25 7.17 5.60
CA ARG A 91 -8.99 5.72 5.68
C ARG A 91 -9.85 4.99 4.65
N VAL A 92 -9.19 4.11 3.91
CA VAL A 92 -9.82 3.17 2.97
C VAL A 92 -9.53 1.76 3.45
N ALA A 93 -10.56 1.05 3.89
CA ALA A 93 -10.43 -0.34 4.33
C ALA A 93 -10.44 -1.30 3.12
N VAL A 94 -9.63 -2.35 3.19
CA VAL A 94 -9.58 -3.40 2.18
C VAL A 94 -9.79 -4.76 2.85
N LEU A 95 -10.86 -5.44 2.46
CA LEU A 95 -11.25 -6.78 2.91
C LEU A 95 -11.27 -7.74 1.74
N SER A 96 -10.13 -8.30 1.37
CA SER A 96 -10.00 -9.13 0.17
C SER A 96 -8.96 -10.24 0.33
N ALA A 97 -9.01 -11.21 -0.58
CA ALA A 97 -7.93 -12.17 -0.78
C ALA A 97 -6.70 -11.46 -1.36
N ASN A 98 -5.55 -12.18 -1.32
CA ASN A 98 -4.36 -11.76 -2.04
C ASN A 98 -4.58 -11.93 -3.55
N ASN A 99 -4.98 -10.86 -4.20
CA ASN A 99 -5.25 -10.77 -5.64
C ASN A 99 -4.73 -9.42 -6.18
N PRO A 100 -4.68 -9.24 -7.51
CA PRO A 100 -4.24 -7.96 -8.09
C PRO A 100 -5.09 -6.78 -7.66
N GLU A 101 -6.38 -6.98 -7.44
CA GLU A 101 -7.34 -5.94 -7.05
C GLU A 101 -7.01 -5.38 -5.65
N TRP A 102 -6.51 -6.24 -4.73
CA TRP A 102 -5.99 -5.78 -3.43
C TRP A 102 -4.79 -4.82 -3.60
N CYS A 103 -3.85 -5.20 -4.48
CA CYS A 103 -2.69 -4.36 -4.76
C CYS A 103 -3.08 -3.05 -5.46
N LEU A 104 -4.07 -3.09 -6.36
CA LEU A 104 -4.60 -1.89 -7.02
C LEU A 104 -5.29 -0.96 -6.01
N ALA A 105 -6.06 -1.50 -5.06
CA ALA A 105 -6.67 -0.73 -3.99
C ALA A 105 -5.60 -0.09 -3.09
N PHE A 106 -4.52 -0.83 -2.76
CA PHE A 106 -3.39 -0.30 -1.99
C PHE A 106 -2.77 0.91 -2.70
N TRP A 107 -2.30 0.73 -3.92
CA TRP A 107 -1.59 1.80 -4.65
C TRP A 107 -2.52 2.97 -4.98
N GLY A 108 -3.79 2.71 -5.34
CA GLY A 108 -4.77 3.76 -5.57
C GLY A 108 -5.12 4.57 -4.32
N THR A 109 -5.11 3.94 -3.14
CA THR A 109 -5.33 4.63 -1.86
C THR A 109 -4.13 5.51 -1.50
N VAL A 110 -2.92 4.98 -1.55
CA VAL A 110 -1.72 5.74 -1.16
C VAL A 110 -1.36 6.84 -2.14
N ASP A 111 -1.78 6.73 -3.40
CA ASP A 111 -1.64 7.78 -4.40
C ASP A 111 -2.38 9.08 -4.02
N LEU A 112 -3.49 8.96 -3.33
CA LEU A 112 -4.25 10.10 -2.77
C LEU A 112 -3.64 10.65 -1.46
N GLY A 113 -2.59 10.03 -0.92
CA GLY A 113 -2.15 10.30 0.44
C GLY A 113 -3.15 9.84 1.50
N ALA A 114 -4.07 8.96 1.13
CA ALA A 114 -5.00 8.32 2.05
C ALA A 114 -4.34 7.11 2.74
N ILE A 115 -4.93 6.65 3.82
CA ILE A 115 -4.42 5.58 4.68
C ILE A 115 -5.14 4.28 4.35
N LEU A 116 -4.41 3.25 3.91
CA LEU A 116 -4.98 1.93 3.71
C LEU A 116 -5.09 1.19 5.03
N VAL A 117 -6.28 0.66 5.31
CA VAL A 117 -6.57 -0.22 6.45
C VAL A 117 -6.79 -1.64 5.93
N GLY A 118 -5.79 -2.51 6.08
CA GLY A 118 -5.89 -3.91 5.68
C GLY A 118 -6.64 -4.74 6.72
N LEU A 119 -7.85 -5.18 6.40
CA LEU A 119 -8.62 -6.06 7.27
C LEU A 119 -8.27 -7.53 7.01
N ASN A 120 -8.25 -8.34 8.08
CA ASN A 120 -7.96 -9.75 7.95
C ASN A 120 -9.09 -10.48 7.20
N GLY A 121 -8.76 -11.05 6.05
CA GLY A 121 -9.72 -11.76 5.20
C GLY A 121 -10.37 -13.01 5.82
N TRP A 122 -9.97 -13.45 7.01
CA TRP A 122 -10.55 -14.55 7.77
C TRP A 122 -11.45 -14.11 8.92
N TRP A 123 -11.51 -12.81 9.20
CA TRP A 123 -12.36 -12.27 10.26
C TRP A 123 -13.83 -12.59 10.03
N LYS A 124 -14.55 -12.74 11.14
CA LYS A 124 -16.02 -12.82 11.17
C LYS A 124 -16.63 -11.43 11.06
N SER A 125 -17.96 -11.37 10.93
CA SER A 125 -18.68 -10.12 10.77
C SER A 125 -18.37 -9.11 11.90
N ASP A 126 -18.50 -9.52 13.14
CA ASP A 126 -18.25 -8.70 14.33
C ASP A 126 -16.83 -8.11 14.37
N GLU A 127 -15.82 -8.90 14.00
CA GLU A 127 -14.42 -8.45 13.93
C GLU A 127 -14.20 -7.43 12.80
N VAL A 128 -14.83 -7.65 11.64
CA VAL A 128 -14.75 -6.72 10.49
C VAL A 128 -15.44 -5.40 10.84
N LEU A 129 -16.63 -5.44 11.41
CA LEU A 129 -17.40 -4.25 11.84
C LEU A 129 -16.61 -3.44 12.86
N TYR A 130 -16.03 -4.11 13.86
CA TYR A 130 -15.13 -3.45 14.82
C TYR A 130 -13.96 -2.76 14.11
N GLY A 131 -13.27 -3.45 13.17
CA GLY A 131 -12.14 -2.86 12.46
C GLY A 131 -12.51 -1.66 11.59
N LEU A 132 -13.72 -1.65 11.02
CA LEU A 132 -14.24 -0.53 10.24
C LEU A 132 -14.56 0.69 11.14
N ASP A 133 -15.24 0.44 12.27
CA ASP A 133 -15.60 1.48 13.25
C ASP A 133 -14.34 2.08 13.90
N ASP A 134 -13.46 1.24 14.44
CA ASP A 134 -12.24 1.64 15.13
C ASP A 134 -11.28 2.45 14.22
N SER A 135 -11.14 2.04 12.95
CA SER A 135 -10.34 2.78 11.99
C SER A 135 -11.01 4.05 11.47
N GLY A 136 -12.32 4.16 11.59
CA GLY A 136 -13.12 5.22 10.98
C GLY A 136 -12.97 5.22 9.46
N ALA A 137 -12.93 4.05 8.82
CA ALA A 137 -12.76 3.92 7.38
C ALA A 137 -13.94 4.52 6.63
N LYS A 138 -13.67 5.41 5.68
CA LYS A 138 -14.68 6.09 4.87
C LYS A 138 -15.22 5.23 3.73
N VAL A 139 -14.38 4.33 3.23
CA VAL A 139 -14.70 3.42 2.12
C VAL A 139 -14.21 2.02 2.46
N LEU A 140 -15.02 1.02 2.14
CA LEU A 140 -14.63 -0.39 2.17
C LEU A 140 -14.52 -0.92 0.73
N VAL A 141 -13.36 -1.42 0.37
CA VAL A 141 -13.12 -2.21 -0.84
C VAL A 141 -13.09 -3.67 -0.44
N ALA A 142 -14.03 -4.47 -0.92
CA ALA A 142 -14.13 -5.88 -0.56
C ALA A 142 -14.28 -6.80 -1.79
N ASP A 143 -13.72 -8.00 -1.73
CA ASP A 143 -14.13 -9.03 -2.67
C ASP A 143 -15.53 -9.59 -2.29
N ARG A 144 -16.25 -10.11 -3.31
CA ARG A 144 -17.61 -10.59 -3.14
C ARG A 144 -17.76 -11.58 -1.97
N ARG A 145 -16.91 -12.59 -1.90
CA ARG A 145 -17.02 -13.67 -0.90
C ARG A 145 -16.86 -13.13 0.53
N ARG A 146 -16.06 -12.10 0.71
CA ARG A 146 -15.83 -11.50 2.03
C ARG A 146 -16.90 -10.49 2.36
N PHE A 147 -17.35 -9.73 1.37
CA PHE A 147 -18.48 -8.81 1.54
C PHE A 147 -19.77 -9.54 1.93
N GLU A 148 -20.08 -10.70 1.31
CA GLU A 148 -21.26 -11.52 1.64
C GLU A 148 -21.34 -11.92 3.11
N ARG A 149 -20.22 -11.95 3.85
CA ARG A 149 -20.23 -12.26 5.29
C ARG A 149 -20.69 -11.12 6.19
N ILE A 150 -20.69 -9.90 5.68
CA ILE A 150 -21.04 -8.70 6.42
C ILE A 150 -22.22 -7.96 5.78
N ALA A 151 -22.75 -8.46 4.69
CA ALA A 151 -23.76 -7.77 3.89
C ALA A 151 -25.02 -7.40 4.69
N ASP A 152 -25.43 -8.28 5.62
CA ASP A 152 -26.62 -8.05 6.45
C ASP A 152 -26.38 -7.00 7.58
N ASP A 153 -25.12 -6.74 7.90
CA ASP A 153 -24.72 -5.88 9.02
C ASP A 153 -24.15 -4.52 8.54
N VAL A 154 -23.91 -4.38 7.23
CA VAL A 154 -23.20 -3.21 6.68
C VAL A 154 -23.97 -1.89 6.87
N ASP A 155 -25.28 -1.95 6.94
CA ASP A 155 -26.15 -0.77 7.19
C ASP A 155 -26.02 -0.24 8.64
N ALA A 156 -25.35 -0.99 9.52
CA ALA A 156 -25.07 -0.57 10.89
C ALA A 156 -23.81 0.32 11.02
N ILE A 157 -23.09 0.49 9.93
CA ILE A 157 -21.87 1.29 9.81
C ILE A 157 -22.22 2.61 9.10
#